data_f2a0ff25c2cfa22194b6ced96a71688b
#
_entry.id   f2a0ff25c2cfa22194b6ced96a71688b
#
_cell.length_a   1.000
_cell.length_b   1.000
_cell.length_c   1.000
_cell.angle_alpha   90.00
_cell.angle_beta   90.00
_cell.angle_gamma   90.00
#
_symmetry.space_group_name_H-M   'P 1'
#
loop_
_entity.id
_entity.type
_entity.pdbx_description
1 polymer ?
#
loop_
_entity_poly.entity_id
_entity_poly.type
_entity_poly.pdbx_seq_one_letter_code
_entity_poly.pdbx_strand_id
1 'polypeptide(L)'
;KFLGNEFDIHGGGIDLIFPHHENEIAQSRCANDSKIFAKYWVHNAFITISNEKMAKSQGNILKIKDFRNKMSGQVLRFALMSAHYKQPLDWNNKLIKDCQNTLDKWYRIYSPDVKSIQVTEEVTKPLCEDLNTPGYIANLHKLYENASKGKDKELFISACKFIGLLNENNEQWQNYKK
;
A
#
# COMPACT_ATOMS: atom_id res chain seq x y z
N LYS A 1 15.28 24.52 7.30
CA LYS A 1 16.74 24.60 7.10
C LYS A 1 17.22 23.65 5.98
N PHE A 2 16.69 22.42 5.90
CA PHE A 2 17.14 21.42 4.92
C PHE A 2 16.27 21.39 3.66
N LEU A 3 14.97 21.76 3.75
CA LEU A 3 14.01 21.71 2.65
C LEU A 3 13.77 23.10 2.02
N GLY A 4 14.35 24.15 2.57
CA GLY A 4 14.08 25.53 2.13
C GLY A 4 12.84 26.12 2.82
N ASN A 5 12.37 27.25 2.28
CA ASN A 5 11.21 27.97 2.83
C ASN A 5 9.87 27.38 2.35
N GLU A 6 9.91 26.70 1.23
CA GLU A 6 8.77 26.02 0.61
C GLU A 6 9.23 24.63 0.12
N PHE A 7 8.34 23.66 0.11
CA PHE A 7 8.62 22.33 -0.40
C PHE A 7 7.39 21.71 -1.11
N ASP A 8 7.57 20.58 -1.78
CA ASP A 8 6.54 20.09 -2.68
C ASP A 8 5.44 19.36 -1.92
N ILE A 9 5.77 18.39 -1.05
CA ILE A 9 4.78 17.50 -0.43
C ILE A 9 4.95 17.47 1.08
N HIS A 10 3.85 17.71 1.82
CA HIS A 10 3.74 17.46 3.25
C HIS A 10 2.67 16.41 3.52
N GLY A 11 2.99 15.44 4.38
CA GLY A 11 2.09 14.33 4.65
C GLY A 11 1.99 13.99 6.13
N GLY A 12 0.86 13.36 6.50
CA GLY A 12 0.65 12.89 7.87
C GLY A 12 -0.68 12.16 8.03
N GLY A 13 -1.04 11.84 9.26
CA GLY A 13 -2.36 11.31 9.57
C GLY A 13 -3.44 12.39 9.45
N ILE A 14 -4.65 11.98 9.14
CA ILE A 14 -5.80 12.91 9.02
C ILE A 14 -6.07 13.68 10.34
N ASP A 15 -5.69 13.11 11.48
CA ASP A 15 -5.79 13.73 12.79
C ASP A 15 -4.77 14.85 13.03
N LEU A 16 -3.74 14.95 12.19
CA LEU A 16 -2.75 16.02 12.26
C LEU A 16 -3.17 17.29 11.54
N ILE A 17 -4.23 17.26 10.72
CA ILE A 17 -4.72 18.45 10.01
C ILE A 17 -4.90 19.60 10.99
N PHE A 18 -5.59 19.33 12.10
CA PHE A 18 -5.81 20.30 13.16
C PHE A 18 -5.58 19.68 14.55
N PRO A 19 -4.83 20.33 15.45
CA PRO A 19 -4.21 21.67 15.28
C PRO A 19 -2.76 21.61 14.74
N HIS A 20 -2.17 20.42 14.52
CA HIS A 20 -0.74 20.26 14.30
C HIS A 20 -0.25 20.94 13.01
N HIS A 21 -0.79 20.55 11.86
CA HIS A 21 -0.36 21.11 10.56
C HIS A 21 -0.71 22.58 10.41
N GLU A 22 -1.84 23.03 10.96
CA GLU A 22 -2.17 24.45 11.00
C GLU A 22 -1.14 25.28 11.79
N ASN A 23 -0.66 24.74 12.92
CA ASN A 23 0.41 25.36 13.69
C ASN A 23 1.75 25.34 12.93
N GLU A 24 2.08 24.27 12.22
CA GLU A 24 3.29 24.20 11.40
C GLU A 24 3.26 25.23 10.26
N ILE A 25 2.11 25.37 9.58
CA ILE A 25 1.89 26.40 8.56
C ILE A 25 2.12 27.79 9.16
N ALA A 26 1.50 28.10 10.29
CA ALA A 26 1.62 29.39 10.93
C ALA A 26 3.07 29.70 11.31
N GLN A 27 3.75 28.75 11.99
CA GLN A 27 5.14 28.89 12.40
C GLN A 27 6.09 29.10 11.23
N SER A 28 5.95 28.29 10.18
CA SER A 28 6.84 28.36 9.02
C SER A 28 6.64 29.65 8.23
N ARG A 29 5.38 30.05 8.00
CA ARG A 29 5.07 31.29 7.28
C ARG A 29 5.58 32.52 8.02
N CYS A 30 5.39 32.58 9.33
CA CYS A 30 5.91 33.67 10.13
C CYS A 30 7.44 33.73 10.18
N ALA A 31 8.10 32.56 10.25
CA ALA A 31 9.56 32.48 10.34
C ALA A 31 10.28 32.79 9.01
N ASN A 32 9.63 32.50 7.87
CA ASN A 32 10.26 32.60 6.55
C ASN A 32 9.66 33.71 5.68
N ASP A 33 8.68 34.45 6.17
CA ASP A 33 7.91 35.41 5.38
C ASP A 33 7.38 34.83 4.05
N SER A 34 6.96 33.56 4.10
CA SER A 34 6.48 32.81 2.95
C SER A 34 4.95 32.71 2.94
N LYS A 35 4.36 32.73 1.74
CA LYS A 35 2.92 32.52 1.57
C LYS A 35 2.54 31.04 1.53
N ILE A 36 3.49 30.17 1.13
CA ILE A 36 3.27 28.74 0.91
C ILE A 36 4.19 27.97 1.84
N PHE A 37 3.66 26.96 2.54
CA PHE A 37 4.43 26.01 3.33
C PHE A 37 4.72 24.76 2.50
N ALA A 38 3.67 24.10 1.98
CA ALA A 38 3.77 22.97 1.07
C ALA A 38 2.77 23.12 -0.07
N LYS A 39 3.16 22.67 -1.28
CA LYS A 39 2.30 22.73 -2.48
C LYS A 39 1.19 21.69 -2.44
N TYR A 40 1.50 20.48 -1.96
CA TYR A 40 0.58 19.36 -1.89
C TYR A 40 0.54 18.79 -0.48
N TRP A 41 -0.66 18.40 -0.04
CA TRP A 41 -0.92 17.79 1.25
C TRP A 41 -1.48 16.39 1.07
N VAL A 42 -0.88 15.42 1.75
CA VAL A 42 -1.32 14.02 1.70
C VAL A 42 -1.64 13.54 3.11
N HIS A 43 -2.91 13.22 3.36
CA HIS A 43 -3.36 12.76 4.66
C HIS A 43 -3.87 11.32 4.59
N ASN A 44 -3.27 10.45 5.41
CA ASN A 44 -3.68 9.06 5.55
C ASN A 44 -4.75 8.92 6.62
N ALA A 45 -5.68 8.00 6.40
CA ALA A 45 -6.56 7.52 7.46
C ALA A 45 -5.80 6.60 8.45
N PHE A 46 -6.51 6.04 9.41
CA PHE A 46 -5.95 5.25 10.49
C PHE A 46 -5.95 3.75 10.16
N ILE A 47 -5.04 3.02 10.82
CA ILE A 47 -5.17 1.59 10.99
C ILE A 47 -5.92 1.36 12.30
N THR A 48 -6.99 0.57 12.25
CA THR A 48 -7.72 0.08 13.42
C THR A 48 -7.35 -1.37 13.69
N ILE A 49 -7.52 -1.80 14.92
CA ILE A 49 -7.34 -3.21 15.35
C ILE A 49 -8.63 -3.58 16.06
N SER A 50 -9.38 -4.53 15.49
CA SER A 50 -10.70 -4.91 16.02
C SER A 50 -11.64 -3.70 16.17
N ASN A 51 -11.64 -2.81 15.19
CA ASN A 51 -12.39 -1.55 15.13
C ASN A 51 -11.96 -0.47 16.14
N GLU A 52 -10.88 -0.68 16.90
CA GLU A 52 -10.31 0.33 17.78
C GLU A 52 -9.09 0.99 17.13
N LYS A 53 -8.94 2.32 17.28
CA LYS A 53 -7.78 3.05 16.74
C LYS A 53 -6.50 2.50 17.36
N MET A 54 -5.51 2.15 16.52
CA MET A 54 -4.18 1.79 16.98
C MET A 54 -3.50 3.01 17.61
N ALA A 55 -3.22 2.96 18.90
CA ALA A 55 -2.60 4.05 19.63
C ALA A 55 -1.64 3.57 20.73
N LYS A 56 -0.58 4.37 21.02
CA LYS A 56 0.38 4.06 22.08
C LYS A 56 -0.28 3.95 23.45
N SER A 57 -1.25 4.81 23.72
CA SER A 57 -2.02 4.83 24.96
C SER A 57 -2.85 3.57 25.19
N GLN A 58 -3.22 2.88 24.12
CA GLN A 58 -4.00 1.62 24.14
C GLN A 58 -3.10 0.38 24.26
N GLY A 59 -1.79 0.52 24.08
CA GLY A 59 -0.85 -0.61 24.09
C GLY A 59 -1.01 -1.59 22.92
N ASN A 60 -1.85 -1.28 21.91
CA ASN A 60 -2.21 -2.14 20.80
C ASN A 60 -1.39 -1.89 19.53
N ILE A 61 -0.18 -1.30 19.65
CA ILE A 61 0.66 -1.01 18.49
C ILE A 61 1.24 -2.30 17.91
N LEU A 62 0.92 -2.55 16.64
CA LEU A 62 1.55 -3.59 15.84
C LEU A 62 2.74 -2.99 15.08
N LYS A 63 3.92 -3.54 15.29
CA LYS A 63 5.13 -3.12 14.57
C LYS A 63 5.38 -4.07 13.40
N ILE A 64 5.73 -3.54 12.23
CA ILE A 64 6.08 -4.34 11.04
C ILE A 64 7.14 -5.41 11.37
N LYS A 65 8.10 -5.08 12.23
CA LYS A 65 9.13 -6.04 12.66
C LYS A 65 8.58 -7.30 13.34
N ASP A 66 7.41 -7.21 13.99
CA ASP A 66 6.81 -8.33 14.71
C ASP A 66 6.21 -9.38 13.75
N PHE A 67 6.02 -8.99 12.49
CA PHE A 67 5.54 -9.85 11.40
C PHE A 67 6.65 -10.41 10.52
N ARG A 68 7.85 -9.80 10.54
CA ARG A 68 8.94 -10.08 9.60
C ARG A 68 9.32 -11.57 9.49
N ASN A 69 9.23 -12.30 10.59
CA ASN A 69 9.57 -13.73 10.65
C ASN A 69 8.34 -14.65 10.63
N LYS A 70 7.13 -14.08 10.52
CA LYS A 70 5.88 -14.84 10.57
C LYS A 70 5.19 -14.95 9.23
N MET A 71 5.46 -14.03 8.31
CA MET A 71 4.86 -13.99 6.99
C MET A 71 5.69 -13.18 6.00
N SER A 72 5.45 -13.37 4.71
CA SER A 72 6.08 -12.57 3.66
C SER A 72 5.68 -11.09 3.77
N GLY A 73 6.62 -10.20 3.50
CA GLY A 73 6.36 -8.77 3.39
C GLY A 73 5.32 -8.42 2.31
N GLN A 74 5.14 -9.29 1.31
CA GLN A 74 4.12 -9.11 0.27
C GLN A 74 2.69 -9.23 0.83
N VAL A 75 2.47 -10.10 1.83
CA VAL A 75 1.16 -10.21 2.51
C VAL A 75 0.83 -8.92 3.24
N LEU A 76 1.81 -8.37 3.98
CA LEU A 76 1.65 -7.09 4.68
C LEU A 76 1.38 -5.95 3.68
N ARG A 77 2.14 -5.92 2.59
CA ARG A 77 1.98 -4.92 1.53
C ARG A 77 0.59 -5.02 0.89
N PHE A 78 0.16 -6.22 0.56
CA PHE A 78 -1.16 -6.45 -0.04
C PHE A 78 -2.29 -6.03 0.91
N ALA A 79 -2.18 -6.38 2.19
CA ALA A 79 -3.14 -5.98 3.21
C ALA A 79 -3.24 -4.45 3.34
N LEU A 80 -2.11 -3.74 3.36
CA LEU A 80 -2.12 -2.27 3.41
C LEU A 80 -2.73 -1.64 2.16
N MET A 81 -2.53 -2.22 0.98
CA MET A 81 -3.09 -1.75 -0.28
C MET A 81 -4.57 -2.12 -0.49
N SER A 82 -5.14 -2.99 0.34
CA SER A 82 -6.53 -3.44 0.20
C SER A 82 -7.56 -2.36 0.53
N ALA A 83 -7.17 -1.32 1.27
CA ALA A 83 -7.96 -0.12 1.50
C ALA A 83 -7.32 1.08 0.81
N HIS A 84 -8.15 2.05 0.41
CA HIS A 84 -7.65 3.33 -0.06
C HIS A 84 -6.98 4.07 1.10
N TYR A 85 -5.85 4.75 0.87
CA TYR A 85 -5.07 5.38 1.94
C TYR A 85 -5.86 6.43 2.75
N LYS A 86 -6.94 7.01 2.18
CA LYS A 86 -7.87 7.92 2.87
C LYS A 86 -8.96 7.21 3.67
N GLN A 87 -9.05 5.88 3.62
CA GLN A 87 -10.05 5.09 4.34
C GLN A 87 -9.41 4.32 5.49
N PRO A 88 -10.10 4.19 6.64
CA PRO A 88 -9.63 3.35 7.71
C PRO A 88 -9.43 1.90 7.25
N LEU A 89 -8.34 1.29 7.68
CA LEU A 89 -8.04 -0.11 7.45
C LEU A 89 -8.13 -0.87 8.77
N ASP A 90 -9.09 -1.80 8.88
CA ASP A 90 -9.16 -2.67 10.04
C ASP A 90 -8.21 -3.85 9.89
N TRP A 91 -7.13 -3.81 10.68
CA TRP A 91 -6.09 -4.83 10.70
C TRP A 91 -6.52 -5.99 11.56
N ASN A 92 -6.89 -7.10 10.95
CA ASN A 92 -7.35 -8.29 11.64
C ASN A 92 -6.83 -9.57 10.98
N ASN A 93 -6.94 -10.69 11.69
CA ASN A 93 -6.44 -11.98 11.21
C ASN A 93 -7.16 -12.46 9.94
N LYS A 94 -8.41 -12.08 9.73
CA LYS A 94 -9.16 -12.44 8.53
C LYS A 94 -8.56 -11.76 7.31
N LEU A 95 -8.30 -10.44 7.38
CA LEU A 95 -7.66 -9.69 6.30
C LEU A 95 -6.33 -10.33 5.89
N ILE A 96 -5.47 -10.62 6.87
CA ILE A 96 -4.16 -11.24 6.62
C ILE A 96 -4.31 -12.60 5.94
N LYS A 97 -5.23 -13.43 6.44
CA LYS A 97 -5.49 -14.75 5.86
C LYS A 97 -6.04 -14.67 4.43
N ASP A 98 -6.92 -13.72 4.17
CA ASP A 98 -7.50 -13.52 2.84
C ASP A 98 -6.44 -13.04 1.83
N CYS A 99 -5.55 -12.12 2.26
CA CYS A 99 -4.41 -11.69 1.46
C CYS A 99 -3.43 -12.86 1.17
N GLN A 100 -3.10 -13.65 2.19
CA GLN A 100 -2.25 -14.84 2.05
C GLN A 100 -2.87 -15.83 1.05
N ASN A 101 -4.15 -16.16 1.20
CA ASN A 101 -4.86 -17.09 0.31
C ASN A 101 -4.91 -16.57 -1.15
N THR A 102 -5.05 -15.28 -1.34
CA THR A 102 -5.05 -14.65 -2.66
C THR A 102 -3.68 -14.77 -3.31
N LEU A 103 -2.62 -14.40 -2.59
CA LEU A 103 -1.25 -14.54 -3.09
C LEU A 103 -0.89 -16.01 -3.36
N ASP A 104 -1.35 -16.95 -2.53
CA ASP A 104 -1.18 -18.38 -2.76
C ASP A 104 -1.77 -18.84 -4.10
N LYS A 105 -2.97 -18.34 -4.44
CA LYS A 105 -3.59 -18.62 -5.74
C LYS A 105 -2.77 -18.02 -6.87
N TRP A 106 -2.29 -16.79 -6.72
CA TRP A 106 -1.52 -16.09 -7.73
C TRP A 106 -0.15 -16.75 -7.97
N TYR A 107 0.52 -17.21 -6.90
CA TYR A 107 1.78 -17.95 -7.01
C TYR A 107 1.66 -19.31 -7.72
N ARG A 108 0.47 -19.92 -7.78
CA ARG A 108 0.27 -21.18 -8.55
C ARG A 108 0.47 -21.00 -10.05
N ILE A 109 0.20 -19.82 -10.56
CA ILE A 109 0.39 -19.49 -11.98
C ILE A 109 1.66 -18.69 -12.24
N TYR A 110 2.38 -18.30 -11.18
CA TYR A 110 3.65 -17.59 -11.30
C TYR A 110 4.69 -18.47 -12.01
N SER A 111 5.47 -17.86 -12.91
CA SER A 111 6.64 -18.48 -13.53
C SER A 111 7.76 -17.43 -13.57
N PRO A 112 8.98 -17.76 -13.13
CA PRO A 112 10.12 -16.85 -13.16
C PRO A 112 10.53 -16.48 -14.59
N ASP A 113 10.28 -17.39 -15.54
CA ASP A 113 10.69 -17.25 -16.95
C ASP A 113 9.75 -16.36 -17.76
N VAL A 114 8.67 -15.88 -17.16
CA VAL A 114 7.72 -14.97 -17.84
C VAL A 114 8.40 -13.64 -18.12
N LYS A 115 8.39 -13.28 -19.40
CA LYS A 115 8.91 -12.00 -19.85
C LYS A 115 8.12 -10.84 -19.22
N SER A 116 8.84 -9.91 -18.61
CA SER A 116 8.20 -8.67 -18.13
C SER A 116 7.79 -7.82 -19.31
N ILE A 117 6.55 -7.37 -19.30
CA ILE A 117 5.99 -6.46 -20.32
C ILE A 117 5.52 -5.16 -19.67
N GLN A 118 5.33 -4.14 -20.48
CA GLN A 118 4.78 -2.87 -20.01
C GLN A 118 3.33 -3.08 -19.57
N VAL A 119 3.01 -2.59 -18.38
CA VAL A 119 1.64 -2.61 -17.85
C VAL A 119 0.83 -1.53 -18.58
N THR A 120 -0.35 -1.89 -19.06
CA THR A 120 -1.19 -0.98 -19.85
C THR A 120 -1.79 0.14 -18.99
N GLU A 121 -2.09 1.27 -19.63
CA GLU A 121 -2.73 2.42 -18.96
C GLU A 121 -4.09 2.04 -18.34
N GLU A 122 -4.85 1.18 -18.98
CA GLU A 122 -6.12 0.68 -18.45
C GLU A 122 -5.95 0.01 -17.08
N VAL A 123 -4.89 -0.78 -16.90
CA VAL A 123 -4.59 -1.45 -15.64
C VAL A 123 -4.12 -0.45 -14.58
N THR A 124 -3.29 0.54 -14.97
CA THR A 124 -2.70 1.52 -14.04
C THR A 124 -3.60 2.71 -13.74
N LYS A 125 -4.65 2.94 -14.54
CA LYS A 125 -5.57 4.07 -14.39
C LYS A 125 -6.03 4.33 -12.96
N PRO A 126 -6.45 3.33 -12.15
CA PRO A 126 -6.84 3.58 -10.77
C PRO A 126 -5.74 4.22 -9.92
N LEU A 127 -4.46 3.92 -10.18
CA LEU A 127 -3.35 4.53 -9.45
C LEU A 127 -3.17 6.02 -9.80
N CYS A 128 -3.58 6.43 -11.00
CA CYS A 128 -3.61 7.83 -11.42
C CYS A 128 -4.84 8.58 -10.86
N GLU A 129 -5.80 7.87 -10.31
CA GLU A 129 -7.01 8.39 -9.67
C GLU A 129 -6.84 8.37 -8.14
N ASP A 130 -6.04 9.29 -7.62
CA ASP A 130 -5.78 9.46 -6.18
C ASP A 130 -5.22 8.17 -5.50
N LEU A 131 -4.31 7.48 -6.18
CA LEU A 131 -3.67 6.24 -5.70
C LEU A 131 -4.70 5.16 -5.27
N ASN A 132 -5.75 4.97 -6.05
CA ASN A 132 -6.80 3.99 -5.78
C ASN A 132 -6.26 2.55 -5.90
N THR A 133 -5.53 2.10 -4.89
CA THR A 133 -4.96 0.75 -4.83
C THR A 133 -6.03 -0.34 -4.79
N PRO A 134 -7.21 -0.20 -4.12
CA PRO A 134 -8.28 -1.18 -4.24
C PRO A 134 -8.78 -1.36 -5.67
N GLY A 135 -8.91 -0.27 -6.42
CA GLY A 135 -9.28 -0.32 -7.84
C GLY A 135 -8.24 -1.05 -8.69
N TYR A 136 -6.95 -0.81 -8.41
CA TYR A 136 -5.87 -1.55 -9.07
C TYR A 136 -5.90 -3.04 -8.75
N ILE A 137 -6.12 -3.40 -7.48
CA ILE A 137 -6.25 -4.80 -7.04
C ILE A 137 -7.44 -5.47 -7.72
N ALA A 138 -8.56 -4.77 -7.91
CA ALA A 138 -9.70 -5.30 -8.67
C ALA A 138 -9.32 -5.62 -10.13
N ASN A 139 -8.49 -4.79 -10.77
CA ASN A 139 -7.95 -5.10 -12.09
C ASN A 139 -7.02 -6.33 -12.07
N LEU A 140 -6.19 -6.50 -11.03
CA LEU A 140 -5.38 -7.71 -10.88
C LEU A 140 -6.22 -8.97 -10.75
N HIS A 141 -7.35 -8.93 -10.04
CA HIS A 141 -8.26 -10.08 -9.97
C HIS A 141 -8.84 -10.45 -11.33
N LYS A 142 -9.24 -9.46 -12.15
CA LYS A 142 -9.70 -9.71 -13.53
C LYS A 142 -8.61 -10.31 -14.41
N LEU A 143 -7.39 -9.76 -14.32
CA LEU A 143 -6.23 -10.31 -15.05
C LEU A 143 -5.89 -11.73 -14.59
N TYR A 144 -6.00 -12.03 -13.29
CA TYR A 144 -5.81 -13.38 -12.77
C TYR A 144 -6.80 -14.38 -13.37
N GLU A 145 -8.08 -14.01 -13.51
CA GLU A 145 -9.09 -14.88 -14.13
C GLU A 145 -8.72 -15.23 -15.59
N ASN A 146 -8.19 -14.26 -16.33
CA ASN A 146 -7.70 -14.49 -17.69
C ASN A 146 -6.44 -15.38 -17.68
N ALA A 147 -5.47 -15.06 -16.81
CA ALA A 147 -4.20 -15.78 -16.69
C ALA A 147 -4.40 -17.24 -16.27
N SER A 148 -5.38 -17.53 -15.42
CA SER A 148 -5.74 -18.89 -15.01
C SER A 148 -6.29 -19.74 -16.15
N LYS A 149 -6.80 -19.10 -17.20
CA LYS A 149 -7.26 -19.73 -18.46
C LYS A 149 -6.19 -19.73 -19.57
N GLY A 150 -4.95 -19.38 -19.22
CA GLY A 150 -3.83 -19.34 -20.16
C GLY A 150 -3.74 -18.09 -21.02
N LYS A 151 -4.49 -17.00 -20.70
CA LYS A 151 -4.48 -15.73 -21.42
C LYS A 151 -3.81 -14.65 -20.58
N ASP A 152 -3.09 -13.72 -21.20
CA ASP A 152 -2.54 -12.51 -20.57
C ASP A 152 -1.68 -12.78 -19.31
N LYS A 153 -1.06 -13.93 -19.20
CA LYS A 153 -0.24 -14.32 -18.03
C LYS A 153 0.93 -13.36 -17.80
N GLU A 154 1.57 -12.91 -18.87
CA GLU A 154 2.68 -11.94 -18.82
C GLU A 154 2.20 -10.59 -18.27
N LEU A 155 1.05 -10.12 -18.74
CA LEU A 155 0.46 -8.87 -18.25
C LEU A 155 0.10 -8.96 -16.77
N PHE A 156 -0.54 -10.06 -16.35
CA PHE A 156 -0.89 -10.28 -14.96
C PHE A 156 0.34 -10.26 -14.04
N ILE A 157 1.39 -11.04 -14.38
CA ILE A 157 2.61 -11.11 -13.56
C ILE A 157 3.32 -9.74 -13.53
N SER A 158 3.40 -9.06 -14.69
CA SER A 158 4.00 -7.73 -14.77
C SER A 158 3.24 -6.70 -13.94
N ALA A 159 1.91 -6.74 -13.98
CA ALA A 159 1.06 -5.88 -13.17
C ALA A 159 1.20 -6.15 -11.67
N CYS A 160 1.32 -7.41 -11.24
CA CYS A 160 1.61 -7.75 -9.85
C CYS A 160 2.98 -7.18 -9.41
N LYS A 161 4.02 -7.39 -10.23
CA LYS A 161 5.37 -6.88 -9.95
C LYS A 161 5.42 -5.36 -9.91
N PHE A 162 4.61 -4.67 -10.72
CA PHE A 162 4.52 -3.21 -10.76
C PHE A 162 4.21 -2.59 -9.38
N ILE A 163 3.35 -3.24 -8.60
CA ILE A 163 3.02 -2.80 -7.24
C ILE A 163 3.79 -3.57 -6.15
N GLY A 164 4.83 -4.32 -6.52
CA GLY A 164 5.71 -5.03 -5.58
C GLY A 164 5.12 -6.33 -5.03
N LEU A 165 4.26 -7.01 -5.80
CA LEU A 165 3.77 -8.35 -5.53
C LEU A 165 4.41 -9.35 -6.50
N LEU A 166 4.40 -10.65 -6.16
CA LEU A 166 5.02 -11.75 -6.92
C LEU A 166 6.52 -11.51 -7.21
N ASN A 167 7.24 -10.92 -6.26
CA ASN A 167 8.68 -10.62 -6.37
C ASN A 167 9.59 -11.73 -5.83
N GLU A 168 9.03 -12.71 -5.14
CA GLU A 168 9.75 -13.86 -4.60
C GLU A 168 9.63 -15.04 -5.56
N ASN A 169 10.61 -15.95 -5.56
CA ASN A 169 10.43 -17.21 -6.28
C ASN A 169 9.52 -18.17 -5.49
N ASN A 170 9.09 -19.26 -6.12
CA ASN A 170 8.18 -20.22 -5.48
C ASN A 170 8.76 -20.87 -4.22
N GLU A 171 10.06 -21.09 -4.18
CA GLU A 171 10.73 -21.66 -3.01
C GLU A 171 10.73 -20.69 -1.84
N GLN A 172 11.09 -19.43 -2.08
CA GLN A 172 11.03 -18.37 -1.08
C GLN A 172 9.62 -18.19 -0.53
N TRP A 173 8.61 -18.20 -1.43
CA TRP A 173 7.21 -18.11 -1.03
C TRP A 173 6.77 -19.28 -0.14
N GLN A 174 7.17 -20.52 -0.47
CA GLN A 174 6.83 -21.70 0.33
C GLN A 174 7.52 -21.72 1.71
N ASN A 175 8.69 -21.09 1.86
CA ASN A 175 9.39 -21.04 3.14
C ASN A 175 8.65 -20.27 4.23
N TYR A 176 7.76 -19.33 3.87
CA TYR A 176 6.89 -18.63 4.83
C TYR A 176 5.71 -19.48 5.34
N LYS A 177 5.52 -20.68 4.82
CA LYS A 177 4.44 -21.60 5.24
C LYS A 177 4.90 -22.70 6.20
N LYS A 178 6.19 -22.78 6.44
CA LYS A 178 6.80 -23.70 7.41
C LYS A 178 6.90 -23.03 8.79
#